data_1ff773c492e465f8b8c69ce3f7fea5fc
#
_entry.id   1ff773c492e465f8b8c69ce3f7fea5fc
#
_cell.length_a   1.000
_cell.length_b   1.000
_cell.length_c   1.000
_cell.angle_alpha   90.00
_cell.angle_beta   90.00
_cell.angle_gamma   90.00
#
_symmetry.space_group_name_H-M   'P 1'
#
loop_
_entity.id
_entity.type
_entity.pdbx_description
1 polymer ?
#
loop_
_entity_poly.entity_id
_entity_poly.type
_entity_poly.pdbx_seq_one_letter_code
_entity_poly.pdbx_strand_id
1 'polypeptide(L)'
;MKIIYVTNQDPNSQCDYQEVSMLHGLREVLGDDCIDYPRKKIMYGDFSESPKKELHGWGFSLLTEPIQDVKNRQLCEVDFVIYGVTDAYGVKNLPEVDKLAERGVWYLDGHDHSKITKTPCFKRELFEPHENVFPTGFGIPEHRIMPIDFSNKVQIIQKTAPPYATFGPQILGPTARQLYVFNNEQDYYDDMNRSWFGLTCMKGGWDSLRHYEILASGSCLLFRDYDRKPKLCAPQDLPCFFYNSAQDLRDLLSRLVVDNKPTQEYIDMVYAQREWLLTCGTTKVRAIKLIEVLNEQVS
;
A
#
# COMPACT_ATOMS: atom_id res chain seq x y z
N MET A 1 -3.93 8.93 -22.89
CA MET A 1 -3.58 9.85 -21.77
C MET A 1 -2.10 9.75 -21.52
N LYS A 2 -1.42 10.91 -21.52
CA LYS A 2 0.01 10.98 -21.20
C LYS A 2 0.21 11.67 -19.87
N ILE A 3 1.10 11.13 -19.04
CA ILE A 3 1.36 11.65 -17.69
C ILE A 3 2.87 11.79 -17.47
N ILE A 4 3.28 12.92 -16.89
CA ILE A 4 4.57 13.02 -16.19
C ILE A 4 4.31 12.81 -14.71
N TYR A 5 4.90 11.75 -14.15
CA TYR A 5 4.82 11.45 -12.73
C TYR A 5 6.08 11.96 -12.02
N VAL A 6 5.94 13.04 -11.26
CA VAL A 6 7.07 13.67 -10.58
C VAL A 6 7.39 12.88 -9.31
N THR A 7 8.59 12.32 -9.28
CA THR A 7 9.10 11.50 -8.16
C THR A 7 9.90 12.33 -7.18
N ASN A 8 10.13 11.80 -5.99
CA ASN A 8 10.98 12.43 -5.00
C ASN A 8 12.40 12.61 -5.53
N GLN A 9 12.92 13.82 -5.37
CA GLN A 9 14.21 14.28 -5.91
C GLN A 9 15.35 14.18 -4.89
N ASP A 10 15.05 13.98 -3.60
CA ASP A 10 16.09 13.86 -2.59
C ASP A 10 16.78 12.49 -2.72
N PRO A 11 18.07 12.46 -3.14
CA PRO A 11 18.81 11.21 -3.26
C PRO A 11 19.03 10.49 -1.91
N ASN A 12 18.82 11.21 -0.80
CA ASN A 12 18.94 10.65 0.54
C ASN A 12 17.59 10.21 1.12
N SER A 13 16.48 10.51 0.47
CA SER A 13 15.18 10.08 0.94
C SER A 13 14.92 8.64 0.58
N GLN A 14 14.42 7.90 1.55
CA GLN A 14 13.90 6.57 1.32
C GLN A 14 12.69 6.62 0.39
N CYS A 15 12.54 5.58 -0.42
CA CYS A 15 11.41 5.41 -1.29
C CYS A 15 10.08 5.40 -0.50
N ASP A 16 9.15 6.27 -0.86
CA ASP A 16 7.79 6.23 -0.34
C ASP A 16 6.99 5.13 -1.03
N TYR A 17 6.34 4.26 -0.25
CA TYR A 17 5.57 3.14 -0.80
C TYR A 17 4.37 3.58 -1.61
N GLN A 18 3.73 4.69 -1.27
CA GLN A 18 2.59 5.18 -2.03
C GLN A 18 3.03 5.74 -3.38
N GLU A 19 4.12 6.51 -3.40
CA GLU A 19 4.75 7.01 -4.62
C GLU A 19 5.05 5.85 -5.59
N VAL A 20 5.74 4.82 -5.07
CA VAL A 20 6.20 3.69 -5.89
C VAL A 20 5.05 2.81 -6.35
N SER A 21 4.08 2.53 -5.48
CA SER A 21 2.93 1.70 -5.85
C SER A 21 2.04 2.37 -6.90
N MET A 22 1.84 3.70 -6.80
CA MET A 22 1.08 4.44 -7.80
C MET A 22 1.83 4.51 -9.14
N LEU A 23 3.14 4.80 -9.11
CA LEU A 23 3.96 4.79 -10.33
C LEU A 23 3.92 3.42 -11.00
N HIS A 24 4.05 2.33 -10.24
CA HIS A 24 3.93 0.96 -10.77
C HIS A 24 2.60 0.77 -11.49
N GLY A 25 1.48 1.10 -10.85
CA GLY A 25 0.16 0.94 -11.45
C GLY A 25 -0.04 1.80 -12.69
N LEU A 26 0.40 3.06 -12.68
CA LEU A 26 0.35 3.94 -13.84
C LEU A 26 1.17 3.38 -15.01
N ARG A 27 2.34 2.81 -14.73
CA ARG A 27 3.17 2.16 -15.74
C ARG A 27 2.53 0.87 -16.30
N GLU A 28 1.83 0.10 -15.47
CA GLU A 28 1.06 -1.06 -15.93
C GLU A 28 -0.08 -0.67 -16.89
N VAL A 29 -0.76 0.45 -16.61
CA VAL A 29 -1.94 0.88 -17.39
C VAL A 29 -1.55 1.67 -18.64
N LEU A 30 -0.61 2.61 -18.52
CA LEU A 30 -0.27 3.58 -19.56
C LEU A 30 1.01 3.22 -20.32
N GLY A 31 1.80 2.27 -19.84
CA GLY A 31 3.05 1.90 -20.49
C GLY A 31 4.00 3.10 -20.63
N ASP A 32 4.49 3.32 -21.84
CA ASP A 32 5.42 4.42 -22.17
C ASP A 32 4.78 5.82 -22.10
N ASP A 33 3.44 5.92 -22.01
CA ASP A 33 2.73 7.19 -21.85
C ASP A 33 2.77 7.72 -20.39
N CYS A 34 3.33 6.98 -19.44
CA CYS A 34 3.65 7.46 -18.11
C CYS A 34 5.16 7.56 -17.91
N ILE A 35 5.67 8.78 -17.82
CA ILE A 35 7.11 9.06 -17.64
C ILE A 35 7.34 9.53 -16.21
N ASP A 36 8.17 8.83 -15.45
CA ASP A 36 8.63 9.28 -14.14
C ASP A 36 9.78 10.27 -14.28
N TYR A 37 9.69 11.40 -13.57
CA TYR A 37 10.69 12.47 -13.61
C TYR A 37 10.92 13.07 -12.20
N PRO A 38 12.17 13.10 -11.72
CA PRO A 38 13.33 12.37 -12.24
C PRO A 38 13.11 10.86 -12.24
N ARG A 39 13.91 10.13 -13.02
CA ARG A 39 13.82 8.67 -13.11
C ARG A 39 13.98 8.00 -11.75
N LYS A 40 12.97 7.23 -11.34
CA LYS A 40 12.98 6.49 -10.07
C LYS A 40 13.77 5.21 -10.18
N LYS A 41 15.06 5.25 -9.90
CA LYS A 41 16.03 4.16 -10.14
C LYS A 41 15.57 2.79 -9.62
N ILE A 42 15.00 2.74 -8.42
CA ILE A 42 14.57 1.49 -7.78
C ILE A 42 13.49 0.75 -8.58
N MET A 43 12.68 1.47 -9.35
CA MET A 43 11.65 0.86 -10.21
C MET A 43 12.25 0.03 -11.34
N TYR A 44 13.48 0.28 -11.70
CA TYR A 44 14.20 -0.32 -12.83
C TYR A 44 15.37 -1.23 -12.38
N GLY A 45 15.44 -1.51 -11.09
CA GLY A 45 16.50 -2.36 -10.52
C GLY A 45 17.87 -1.70 -10.41
N ASP A 46 17.95 -0.38 -10.60
CA ASP A 46 19.21 0.37 -10.51
C ASP A 46 19.44 0.82 -9.06
N PHE A 47 20.14 0.00 -8.31
CA PHE A 47 20.55 0.33 -6.95
C PHE A 47 22.01 0.79 -6.94
N SER A 48 22.29 1.96 -6.33
CA SER A 48 23.65 2.49 -6.16
C SER A 48 24.39 1.80 -5.01
N GLU A 49 23.64 1.31 -4.01
CA GLU A 49 24.14 0.62 -2.83
C GLU A 49 23.30 -0.63 -2.52
N SER A 50 23.45 -1.17 -1.34
CA SER A 50 22.59 -2.26 -0.87
C SER A 50 21.11 -1.83 -0.90
N PRO A 51 20.21 -2.62 -1.49
CA PRO A 51 18.77 -2.34 -1.51
C PRO A 51 18.19 -1.96 -0.14
N LYS A 52 18.76 -2.48 0.94
CA LYS A 52 18.37 -2.15 2.32
C LYS A 52 18.51 -0.68 2.68
N LYS A 53 19.44 0.05 2.03
CA LYS A 53 19.63 1.48 2.29
C LYS A 53 18.70 2.37 1.48
N GLU A 54 18.32 1.92 0.30
CA GLU A 54 17.53 2.69 -0.66
C GLU A 54 16.02 2.45 -0.53
N LEU A 55 15.64 1.34 0.10
CA LEU A 55 14.24 0.94 0.23
C LEU A 55 13.69 1.25 1.63
N HIS A 56 12.50 1.79 1.68
CA HIS A 56 11.73 1.92 2.91
C HIS A 56 11.46 0.52 3.49
N GLY A 57 11.27 0.41 4.80
CA GLY A 57 11.01 -0.89 5.43
C GLY A 57 12.23 -1.83 5.48
N TRP A 58 13.45 -1.28 5.45
CA TRP A 58 14.69 -2.03 5.68
C TRP A 58 15.01 -3.08 4.60
N GLY A 59 14.68 -2.75 3.38
CA GLY A 59 15.02 -3.56 2.23
C GLY A 59 13.90 -4.47 1.75
N PHE A 60 12.71 -4.34 2.31
CA PHE A 60 11.51 -4.94 1.74
C PHE A 60 10.91 -3.96 0.73
N SER A 61 10.71 -4.43 -0.47
CA SER A 61 10.21 -3.64 -1.59
C SER A 61 8.87 -4.19 -2.06
N LEU A 62 8.01 -3.30 -2.55
CA LEU A 62 6.83 -3.69 -3.32
C LEU A 62 7.17 -4.43 -4.61
N LEU A 63 8.39 -4.19 -5.11
CA LEU A 63 8.84 -4.64 -6.40
C LEU A 63 10.04 -5.57 -6.21
N THR A 64 9.83 -6.86 -6.28
CA THR A 64 10.93 -7.82 -6.46
C THR A 64 11.39 -7.85 -7.90
N GLU A 65 10.50 -7.48 -8.83
CA GLU A 65 10.78 -7.49 -10.25
C GLU A 65 10.80 -6.06 -10.77
N PRO A 66 11.93 -5.59 -11.30
CA PRO A 66 12.01 -4.30 -11.95
C PRO A 66 11.02 -4.22 -13.13
N ILE A 67 10.37 -3.08 -13.27
CA ILE A 67 9.53 -2.82 -14.45
C ILE A 67 10.42 -2.42 -15.64
N GLN A 68 9.88 -2.59 -16.85
CA GLN A 68 10.56 -2.14 -18.06
C GLN A 68 10.65 -0.61 -18.08
N ASP A 69 11.83 -0.06 -18.40
CA ASP A 69 12.02 1.39 -18.56
C ASP A 69 11.24 1.95 -19.76
N VAL A 70 10.94 3.24 -19.75
CA VAL A 70 10.32 3.91 -20.91
C VAL A 70 11.32 4.01 -22.05
N LYS A 71 10.84 3.80 -23.28
CA LYS A 71 11.69 3.84 -24.47
C LYS A 71 12.24 5.24 -24.76
N ASN A 72 11.47 6.28 -24.45
CA ASN A 72 11.85 7.66 -24.65
C ASN A 72 11.48 8.50 -23.43
N ARG A 73 12.50 9.08 -22.76
CA ARG A 73 12.33 9.92 -21.57
C ARG A 73 12.34 11.42 -21.90
N GLN A 74 12.25 11.79 -23.18
CA GLN A 74 12.15 13.19 -23.53
C GLN A 74 10.84 13.78 -23.00
N LEU A 75 10.93 14.80 -22.15
CA LEU A 75 9.77 15.51 -21.67
C LEU A 75 9.13 16.29 -22.82
N CYS A 76 7.83 16.18 -22.96
CA CYS A 76 7.01 16.87 -23.93
C CYS A 76 5.67 17.24 -23.28
N GLU A 77 4.81 17.92 -24.01
CA GLU A 77 3.43 18.19 -23.58
C GLU A 77 2.70 16.90 -23.26
N VAL A 78 1.98 16.91 -22.13
CA VAL A 78 1.23 15.77 -21.54
C VAL A 78 -0.14 16.25 -21.07
N ASP A 79 -1.06 15.31 -20.90
CA ASP A 79 -2.36 15.63 -20.33
C ASP A 79 -2.21 16.15 -18.89
N PHE A 80 -1.46 15.43 -18.06
CA PHE A 80 -1.32 15.77 -16.63
C PHE A 80 0.12 15.64 -16.13
N VAL A 81 0.44 16.49 -15.16
CA VAL A 81 1.60 16.32 -14.28
C VAL A 81 1.10 15.89 -12.90
N ILE A 82 1.62 14.81 -12.36
CA ILE A 82 1.23 14.29 -11.04
C ILE A 82 2.47 14.24 -10.15
N TYR A 83 2.44 14.97 -9.04
CA TYR A 83 3.46 14.88 -8.00
C TYR A 83 3.18 13.67 -7.10
N GLY A 84 4.05 12.66 -7.17
CA GLY A 84 3.90 11.40 -6.43
C GLY A 84 4.10 11.51 -4.92
N VAL A 85 4.62 12.63 -4.45
CA VAL A 85 4.79 12.96 -3.03
C VAL A 85 4.54 14.45 -2.81
N THR A 86 4.10 14.81 -1.62
CA THR A 86 3.85 16.19 -1.22
C THR A 86 5.05 16.83 -0.51
N ASP A 87 4.95 18.13 -0.23
CA ASP A 87 6.03 18.99 0.31
C ASP A 87 6.75 18.47 1.57
N ALA A 88 6.14 17.59 2.38
CA ALA A 88 6.77 17.08 3.59
C ALA A 88 8.04 16.27 3.33
N TYR A 89 8.21 15.78 2.10
CA TYR A 89 9.41 15.04 1.67
C TYR A 89 10.34 15.87 0.78
N GLY A 90 10.20 17.21 0.80
CA GLY A 90 11.10 18.10 0.09
C GLY A 90 10.84 18.22 -1.41
N VAL A 91 9.70 17.73 -1.91
CA VAL A 91 9.34 17.88 -3.31
C VAL A 91 8.91 19.33 -3.57
N LYS A 92 9.72 20.03 -4.33
CA LYS A 92 9.39 21.37 -4.81
C LYS A 92 8.68 21.25 -6.14
N ASN A 93 7.70 22.12 -6.38
CA ASN A 93 7.14 22.28 -7.71
C ASN A 93 8.25 22.59 -8.71
N LEU A 94 8.14 22.01 -9.88
CA LEU A 94 9.06 22.17 -11.02
C LEU A 94 8.34 22.98 -12.09
N PRO A 95 8.45 24.33 -12.10
CA PRO A 95 7.69 25.18 -13.04
C PRO A 95 7.94 24.83 -14.51
N GLU A 96 9.12 24.30 -14.82
CA GLU A 96 9.47 23.83 -16.17
C GLU A 96 8.74 22.56 -16.57
N VAL A 97 8.37 21.71 -15.58
CA VAL A 97 7.57 20.50 -15.80
C VAL A 97 6.08 20.82 -15.76
N ASP A 98 5.66 21.67 -14.81
CA ASP A 98 4.26 22.09 -14.66
C ASP A 98 3.69 22.71 -15.94
N LYS A 99 4.52 23.45 -16.70
CA LYS A 99 4.14 24.08 -17.98
C LYS A 99 3.82 23.07 -19.10
N LEU A 100 4.22 21.82 -18.94
CA LEU A 100 3.97 20.77 -19.92
C LEU A 100 2.58 20.14 -19.75
N ALA A 101 1.88 20.41 -18.64
CA ALA A 101 0.55 19.88 -18.36
C ALA A 101 -0.53 20.69 -19.10
N GLU A 102 -1.19 20.09 -20.09
CA GLU A 102 -2.29 20.72 -20.83
C GLU A 102 -3.58 20.81 -20.02
N ARG A 103 -3.83 19.80 -19.15
CA ARG A 103 -5.09 19.62 -18.39
C ARG A 103 -4.94 19.83 -16.88
N GLY A 104 -3.71 20.00 -16.38
CA GLY A 104 -3.46 20.40 -15.02
C GLY A 104 -2.40 19.62 -14.25
N VAL A 105 -2.11 20.15 -13.06
CA VAL A 105 -1.14 19.60 -12.12
C VAL A 105 -1.88 19.04 -10.90
N TRP A 106 -1.57 17.82 -10.55
CA TRP A 106 -2.19 17.07 -9.45
C TRP A 106 -1.17 16.60 -8.43
N TYR A 107 -1.65 16.24 -7.24
CA TYR A 107 -0.79 15.81 -6.13
C TYR A 107 -1.27 14.48 -5.56
N LEU A 108 -0.33 13.64 -5.14
CA LEU A 108 -0.58 12.43 -4.36
C LEU A 108 -0.15 12.70 -2.91
N ASP A 109 -1.11 12.80 -2.01
CA ASP A 109 -0.86 13.08 -0.59
C ASP A 109 -0.92 11.80 0.25
N GLY A 110 0.26 11.24 0.50
CA GLY A 110 0.47 10.02 1.29
C GLY A 110 0.69 10.23 2.78
N HIS A 111 0.51 11.44 3.31
CA HIS A 111 0.73 11.71 4.73
C HIS A 111 -0.23 10.97 5.66
N ASP A 112 0.28 10.60 6.83
CA ASP A 112 -0.44 9.93 7.91
C ASP A 112 -1.38 10.86 8.72
N HIS A 113 -1.83 11.97 8.14
CA HIS A 113 -2.73 12.93 8.78
C HIS A 113 -3.76 13.47 7.80
N SER A 114 -4.88 14.00 8.32
CA SER A 114 -5.99 14.52 7.52
C SER A 114 -5.75 15.90 6.90
N LYS A 115 -4.69 16.62 7.29
CA LYS A 115 -4.42 17.96 6.75
C LYS A 115 -4.17 17.90 5.24
N ILE A 116 -4.90 18.73 4.49
CA ILE A 116 -4.72 18.90 3.05
C ILE A 116 -3.77 20.06 2.83
N THR A 117 -2.72 19.84 2.08
CA THR A 117 -1.69 20.85 1.81
C THR A 117 -1.75 21.42 0.40
N LYS A 118 -2.23 20.63 -0.56
CA LYS A 118 -2.36 21.02 -1.97
C LYS A 118 -3.60 20.41 -2.60
N THR A 119 -4.18 21.09 -3.56
CA THR A 119 -5.32 20.65 -4.38
C THR A 119 -5.10 21.03 -5.83
N PRO A 120 -5.63 20.29 -6.83
CA PRO A 120 -6.35 19.03 -6.66
C PRO A 120 -5.43 17.88 -6.21
N CYS A 121 -5.91 16.98 -5.37
CA CYS A 121 -5.07 15.87 -4.88
C CYS A 121 -5.84 14.56 -4.62
N PHE A 122 -5.07 13.48 -4.63
CA PHE A 122 -5.48 12.18 -4.13
C PHE A 122 -4.90 12.00 -2.73
N LYS A 123 -5.78 11.76 -1.73
CA LYS A 123 -5.38 11.70 -0.32
C LYS A 123 -5.71 10.38 0.34
N ARG A 124 -4.73 9.81 1.04
CA ARG A 124 -4.85 8.53 1.74
C ARG A 124 -5.66 8.65 3.06
N GLU A 125 -5.32 9.62 3.88
CA GLU A 125 -5.95 9.88 5.18
C GLU A 125 -7.00 11.00 5.03
N LEU A 126 -8.06 10.74 4.24
CA LEU A 126 -9.15 11.68 4.04
C LEU A 126 -10.26 11.40 5.05
N PHE A 127 -10.47 12.28 6.04
CA PHE A 127 -11.43 12.06 7.12
C PHE A 127 -12.85 12.45 6.71
N GLU A 128 -12.99 13.49 5.92
CA GLU A 128 -14.26 14.04 5.46
C GLU A 128 -14.16 14.52 4.01
N PRO A 129 -15.28 14.67 3.28
CA PRO A 129 -15.25 15.16 1.91
C PRO A 129 -14.65 16.55 1.83
N HIS A 130 -13.87 16.81 0.79
CA HIS A 130 -13.30 18.12 0.51
C HIS A 130 -13.29 18.33 -0.99
N GLU A 131 -13.53 19.55 -1.43
CA GLU A 131 -13.54 19.93 -2.84
C GLU A 131 -12.16 19.67 -3.49
N ASN A 132 -12.16 19.05 -4.65
CA ASN A 132 -10.96 18.67 -5.42
C ASN A 132 -9.98 17.77 -4.64
N VAL A 133 -10.49 16.97 -3.67
CA VAL A 133 -9.72 15.97 -2.95
C VAL A 133 -10.41 14.61 -3.05
N PHE A 134 -9.70 13.63 -3.55
CA PHE A 134 -10.21 12.30 -3.84
C PHE A 134 -9.53 11.26 -2.97
N PRO A 135 -10.27 10.30 -2.39
CA PRO A 135 -9.66 9.27 -1.57
C PRO A 135 -8.82 8.32 -2.43
N THR A 136 -7.68 7.94 -1.89
CA THR A 136 -6.81 6.90 -2.45
C THR A 136 -6.25 6.03 -1.34
N GLY A 137 -5.44 5.02 -1.67
CA GLY A 137 -4.77 4.16 -0.71
C GLY A 137 -3.54 3.52 -1.32
N PHE A 138 -2.84 2.73 -0.52
CA PHE A 138 -1.79 1.87 -1.04
C PHE A 138 -2.36 0.88 -2.07
N GLY A 139 -1.47 0.31 -2.85
CA GLY A 139 -1.75 -0.82 -3.73
C GLY A 139 -0.59 -1.80 -3.69
N ILE A 140 -0.89 -3.07 -3.98
CA ILE A 140 0.13 -4.10 -4.13
C ILE A 140 0.16 -4.60 -5.57
N PRO A 141 1.34 -4.85 -6.17
CA PRO A 141 1.43 -5.45 -7.50
C PRO A 141 0.76 -6.82 -7.56
N GLU A 142 0.07 -7.13 -8.66
CA GLU A 142 -0.67 -8.40 -8.80
C GLU A 142 0.23 -9.63 -8.71
N HIS A 143 1.48 -9.54 -9.19
CA HIS A 143 2.45 -10.65 -9.11
C HIS A 143 2.85 -11.03 -7.68
N ARG A 144 2.53 -10.20 -6.68
CA ARG A 144 2.72 -10.47 -5.25
C ARG A 144 1.58 -11.26 -4.62
N ILE A 145 0.48 -11.44 -5.33
CA ILE A 145 -0.70 -12.12 -4.80
C ILE A 145 -0.47 -13.62 -4.87
N MET A 146 -0.27 -14.23 -3.72
CA MET A 146 -0.05 -15.67 -3.58
C MET A 146 -1.38 -16.45 -3.64
N PRO A 147 -1.39 -17.70 -4.10
CA PRO A 147 -2.57 -18.56 -4.01
C PRO A 147 -3.05 -18.70 -2.56
N ILE A 148 -4.35 -18.81 -2.37
CA ILE A 148 -4.92 -19.17 -1.07
C ILE A 148 -4.72 -20.69 -0.88
N ASP A 149 -3.91 -21.04 0.10
CA ASP A 149 -3.62 -22.45 0.45
C ASP A 149 -3.72 -22.65 1.96
N PHE A 150 -4.83 -23.23 2.39
CA PHE A 150 -5.07 -23.51 3.80
C PHE A 150 -4.25 -24.70 4.32
N SER A 151 -3.75 -25.57 3.43
CA SER A 151 -2.92 -26.72 3.81
C SER A 151 -1.50 -26.30 4.25
N ASN A 152 -1.05 -25.13 3.82
CA ASN A 152 0.25 -24.57 4.15
C ASN A 152 0.27 -23.78 5.48
N LYS A 153 -0.89 -23.60 6.13
CA LYS A 153 -0.98 -22.84 7.38
C LYS A 153 -0.46 -23.67 8.57
N VAL A 154 0.58 -23.17 9.23
CA VAL A 154 1.25 -23.87 10.33
C VAL A 154 1.37 -23.04 11.61
N GLN A 155 0.96 -21.79 11.58
CA GLN A 155 1.01 -20.90 12.75
C GLN A 155 -0.21 -19.97 12.79
N ILE A 156 -0.59 -19.57 13.99
CA ILE A 156 -1.82 -18.79 14.20
C ILE A 156 -1.63 -17.37 13.68
N ILE A 157 -0.51 -16.70 14.02
CA ILE A 157 -0.28 -15.27 13.74
C ILE A 157 1.12 -15.10 13.15
N GLN A 158 1.25 -14.15 12.18
CA GLN A 158 2.55 -13.81 11.59
C GLN A 158 3.53 -13.27 12.66
N LYS A 159 4.81 -13.57 12.50
CA LYS A 159 5.86 -13.12 13.43
C LYS A 159 6.08 -11.61 13.44
N THR A 160 5.76 -10.93 12.37
CA THR A 160 5.93 -9.48 12.21
C THR A 160 4.72 -8.66 12.65
N ALA A 161 3.71 -9.27 13.30
CA ALA A 161 2.58 -8.52 13.82
C ALA A 161 3.05 -7.41 14.79
N PRO A 162 2.57 -6.16 14.63
CA PRO A 162 3.00 -5.07 15.50
C PRO A 162 2.66 -5.38 16.96
N PRO A 163 3.57 -5.14 17.92
CA PRO A 163 3.32 -5.43 19.34
C PRO A 163 2.04 -4.80 19.89
N TYR A 164 1.74 -3.58 19.46
CA TYR A 164 0.54 -2.86 19.88
C TYR A 164 -0.75 -3.41 19.24
N ALA A 165 -0.69 -4.09 18.09
CA ALA A 165 -1.85 -4.80 17.53
C ALA A 165 -2.14 -6.11 18.26
N THR A 166 -1.14 -6.68 18.91
CA THR A 166 -1.24 -8.00 19.56
C THR A 166 -1.56 -7.95 21.06
N PHE A 167 -1.70 -6.76 21.65
CA PHE A 167 -1.75 -6.56 23.11
C PHE A 167 -0.54 -7.13 23.85
N GLY A 168 0.59 -7.31 23.15
CA GLY A 168 1.87 -7.70 23.73
C GLY A 168 1.87 -9.08 24.40
N PRO A 169 2.46 -9.18 25.62
CA PRO A 169 2.63 -10.46 26.32
C PRO A 169 1.33 -11.18 26.67
N GLN A 170 0.20 -10.48 26.71
CA GLN A 170 -1.10 -11.05 27.08
C GLN A 170 -1.57 -12.14 26.10
N ILE A 171 -1.20 -12.05 24.82
CA ILE A 171 -1.62 -13.01 23.79
C ILE A 171 -0.44 -13.82 23.26
N LEU A 172 0.72 -13.20 23.11
CA LEU A 172 1.87 -13.81 22.44
C LEU A 172 2.92 -14.37 23.40
N GLY A 173 2.74 -14.17 24.71
CA GLY A 173 3.74 -14.55 25.71
C GLY A 173 4.92 -13.55 25.79
N PRO A 174 5.92 -13.85 26.64
CA PRO A 174 6.99 -12.93 26.99
C PRO A 174 8.01 -12.63 25.87
N THR A 175 7.97 -13.36 24.78
CA THR A 175 8.80 -13.08 23.61
C THR A 175 8.26 -11.85 22.89
N ALA A 176 8.70 -10.69 23.36
CA ALA A 176 8.42 -9.43 22.70
C ALA A 176 8.88 -9.53 21.24
N ARG A 177 7.97 -9.28 20.33
CA ARG A 177 8.28 -9.33 18.92
C ARG A 177 9.19 -8.18 18.55
N GLN A 178 10.29 -8.51 17.92
CA GLN A 178 11.13 -7.54 17.27
C GLN A 178 10.45 -7.14 15.96
N LEU A 179 10.41 -5.86 15.67
CA LEU A 179 10.17 -5.38 14.32
C LEU A 179 11.33 -5.87 13.45
N TYR A 180 11.03 -6.28 12.20
CA TYR A 180 12.05 -6.71 11.24
C TYR A 180 12.84 -7.96 11.65
N VAL A 181 12.11 -9.02 12.00
CA VAL A 181 12.72 -10.33 12.37
C VAL A 181 13.33 -11.08 11.18
N PHE A 182 13.06 -10.64 9.96
CA PHE A 182 13.53 -11.29 8.73
C PHE A 182 14.69 -10.52 8.08
N ASN A 183 15.62 -11.27 7.50
CA ASN A 183 16.77 -10.72 6.79
C ASN A 183 16.53 -10.54 5.29
N ASN A 184 15.52 -11.19 4.75
CA ASN A 184 15.14 -11.10 3.35
C ASN A 184 13.61 -11.01 3.20
N GLU A 185 13.18 -10.54 2.05
CA GLU A 185 11.78 -10.28 1.74
C GLU A 185 10.97 -11.58 1.58
N GLN A 186 11.57 -12.63 1.03
CA GLN A 186 10.90 -13.90 0.81
C GLN A 186 10.46 -14.53 2.14
N ASP A 187 11.36 -14.59 3.14
CA ASP A 187 11.02 -15.12 4.47
C ASP A 187 9.87 -14.34 5.13
N TYR A 188 9.82 -13.03 4.90
CA TYR A 188 8.74 -12.17 5.40
C TYR A 188 7.38 -12.52 4.78
N TYR A 189 7.31 -12.72 3.46
CA TYR A 189 6.08 -13.12 2.79
C TYR A 189 5.70 -14.57 3.09
N ASP A 190 6.68 -15.46 3.18
CA ASP A 190 6.45 -16.86 3.56
C ASP A 190 5.87 -16.98 4.97
N ASP A 191 6.35 -16.17 5.91
CA ASP A 191 5.79 -16.12 7.27
C ASP A 191 4.31 -15.71 7.27
N MET A 192 3.94 -14.70 6.50
CA MET A 192 2.54 -14.29 6.34
C MET A 192 1.73 -15.41 5.66
N ASN A 193 2.21 -15.97 4.57
CA ASN A 193 1.50 -17.02 3.84
C ASN A 193 1.25 -18.27 4.70
N ARG A 194 2.16 -18.62 5.61
CA ARG A 194 2.05 -19.76 6.55
C ARG A 194 1.23 -19.46 7.81
N SER A 195 0.76 -18.23 7.97
CA SER A 195 -0.05 -17.80 9.12
C SER A 195 -1.54 -17.87 8.79
N TRP A 196 -2.36 -18.32 9.76
CA TRP A 196 -3.80 -18.20 9.63
C TRP A 196 -4.23 -16.74 9.61
N PHE A 197 -3.69 -15.92 10.51
CA PHE A 197 -4.08 -14.53 10.66
C PHE A 197 -2.91 -13.57 10.50
N GLY A 198 -3.19 -12.44 9.84
CA GLY A 198 -2.37 -11.26 9.86
C GLY A 198 -2.98 -10.18 10.76
N LEU A 199 -2.24 -9.75 11.80
CA LEU A 199 -2.70 -8.72 12.72
C LEU A 199 -2.18 -7.35 12.30
N THR A 200 -3.09 -6.39 12.29
CA THR A 200 -2.77 -5.00 11.96
C THR A 200 -3.58 -4.01 12.80
N CYS A 201 -3.22 -2.74 12.69
CA CYS A 201 -3.90 -1.63 13.37
C CYS A 201 -3.51 -0.31 12.70
N MET A 202 -4.16 0.78 13.10
CA MET A 202 -3.68 2.13 12.83
C MET A 202 -2.26 2.29 13.39
N LYS A 203 -1.37 2.93 12.64
CA LYS A 203 -0.02 3.30 13.06
C LYS A 203 0.11 4.83 13.07
N GLY A 204 0.78 5.43 12.08
CA GLY A 204 0.72 6.87 11.83
C GLY A 204 -0.64 7.26 11.23
N GLY A 205 -1.05 6.54 10.19
CA GLY A 205 -2.35 6.61 9.55
C GLY A 205 -3.13 5.30 9.65
N TRP A 206 -4.35 5.31 9.14
CA TRP A 206 -5.24 4.14 9.07
C TRP A 206 -4.83 3.17 7.98
N ASP A 207 -4.21 3.68 6.91
CA ASP A 207 -3.73 2.85 5.82
C ASP A 207 -2.27 2.45 6.02
N SER A 208 -1.97 1.22 5.69
CA SER A 208 -0.61 0.66 5.75
C SER A 208 -0.45 -0.40 4.67
N LEU A 209 0.69 -0.42 4.02
CA LEU A 209 1.01 -1.45 3.03
C LEU A 209 0.83 -2.87 3.59
N ARG A 210 1.09 -3.07 4.88
CA ARG A 210 0.92 -4.38 5.53
C ARG A 210 -0.49 -4.95 5.40
N HIS A 211 -1.54 -4.13 5.31
CA HIS A 211 -2.89 -4.65 5.08
C HIS A 211 -2.93 -5.43 3.77
N TYR A 212 -2.42 -4.84 2.72
CA TYR A 212 -2.40 -5.42 1.37
C TYR A 212 -1.47 -6.63 1.28
N GLU A 213 -0.34 -6.61 1.97
CA GLU A 213 0.60 -7.74 2.05
C GLU A 213 -0.04 -8.96 2.74
N ILE A 214 -0.77 -8.76 3.85
CA ILE A 214 -1.51 -9.81 4.52
C ILE A 214 -2.56 -10.42 3.59
N LEU A 215 -3.35 -9.58 2.93
CA LEU A 215 -4.38 -10.04 1.98
C LEU A 215 -3.76 -10.78 0.80
N ALA A 216 -2.65 -10.26 0.27
CA ALA A 216 -1.93 -10.88 -0.84
C ALA A 216 -1.34 -12.24 -0.47
N SER A 217 -0.93 -12.44 0.78
CA SER A 217 -0.40 -13.71 1.27
C SER A 217 -1.46 -14.80 1.50
N GLY A 218 -2.77 -14.48 1.37
CA GLY A 218 -3.85 -15.42 1.65
C GLY A 218 -4.08 -15.71 3.14
N SER A 219 -3.63 -14.83 4.02
CA SER A 219 -3.95 -14.85 5.45
C SER A 219 -5.18 -13.99 5.73
N CYS A 220 -5.97 -14.37 6.73
CA CYS A 220 -7.09 -13.54 7.16
C CYS A 220 -6.58 -12.33 7.94
N LEU A 221 -6.89 -11.13 7.44
CA LEU A 221 -6.55 -9.89 8.12
C LEU A 221 -7.52 -9.64 9.27
N LEU A 222 -6.96 -9.41 10.46
CA LEU A 222 -7.67 -8.92 11.64
C LEU A 222 -7.19 -7.50 11.95
N PHE A 223 -8.12 -6.55 12.02
CA PHE A 223 -7.79 -5.14 12.18
C PHE A 223 -8.23 -4.61 13.55
N ARG A 224 -7.28 -4.11 14.35
CA ARG A 224 -7.59 -3.50 15.63
C ARG A 224 -8.25 -2.14 15.45
N ASP A 225 -9.35 -1.90 16.20
CA ASP A 225 -10.11 -0.64 16.23
C ASP A 225 -10.65 -0.18 14.86
N TYR A 226 -10.85 -1.09 13.88
CA TYR A 226 -11.30 -0.75 12.52
C TYR A 226 -12.67 -0.04 12.48
N ASP A 227 -13.55 -0.33 13.43
CA ASP A 227 -14.85 0.30 13.60
C ASP A 227 -14.76 1.82 13.86
N ARG A 228 -13.60 2.30 14.27
CA ARG A 228 -13.32 3.74 14.50
C ARG A 228 -12.70 4.45 13.30
N LYS A 229 -12.39 3.72 12.25
CA LYS A 229 -11.76 4.28 11.05
C LYS A 229 -12.73 5.22 10.32
N PRO A 230 -12.31 6.47 9.97
CA PRO A 230 -13.11 7.34 9.11
C PRO A 230 -13.40 6.67 7.77
N LYS A 231 -14.63 6.79 7.28
CA LYS A 231 -15.11 6.06 6.08
C LYS A 231 -14.26 6.34 4.84
N LEU A 232 -13.82 7.58 4.67
CA LEU A 232 -13.03 7.99 3.50
C LEU A 232 -11.54 7.68 3.62
N CYS A 233 -11.03 7.35 4.82
CA CYS A 233 -9.66 6.85 4.94
C CYS A 233 -9.52 5.48 4.30
N ALA A 234 -8.40 5.28 3.63
CA ALA A 234 -8.04 3.95 3.16
C ALA A 234 -7.74 3.00 4.35
N PRO A 235 -7.90 1.70 4.17
CA PRO A 235 -8.61 1.03 3.08
C PRO A 235 -10.13 1.20 3.21
N GLN A 236 -10.79 1.70 2.16
CA GLN A 236 -12.26 1.85 2.17
C GLN A 236 -12.93 0.49 1.98
N ASP A 237 -14.03 0.29 2.70
CA ASP A 237 -14.93 -0.88 2.55
C ASP A 237 -14.22 -2.24 2.56
N LEU A 238 -13.05 -2.32 3.23
CA LEU A 238 -12.33 -3.57 3.39
C LEU A 238 -13.12 -4.54 4.28
N PRO A 239 -13.52 -5.71 3.77
CA PRO A 239 -14.13 -6.72 4.62
C PRO A 239 -13.07 -7.26 5.60
N CYS A 240 -13.33 -7.12 6.90
CA CYS A 240 -12.42 -7.66 7.90
C CYS A 240 -13.11 -7.93 9.22
N PHE A 241 -12.59 -8.89 9.96
CA PHE A 241 -12.87 -8.98 11.38
C PHE A 241 -12.05 -7.93 12.12
N PHE A 242 -12.64 -7.31 13.12
CA PHE A 242 -11.93 -6.36 13.97
C PHE A 242 -12.03 -6.73 15.44
N TYR A 243 -11.14 -6.19 16.23
CA TYR A 243 -11.05 -6.42 17.67
C TYR A 243 -10.61 -5.15 18.39
N ASN A 244 -11.18 -4.91 19.56
CA ASN A 244 -10.92 -3.71 20.36
C ASN A 244 -10.23 -4.07 21.69
N SER A 245 -10.18 -5.35 22.04
CA SER A 245 -9.56 -5.87 23.27
C SER A 245 -8.78 -7.17 23.04
N ALA A 246 -7.96 -7.51 24.02
CA ALA A 246 -7.25 -8.79 24.02
C ALA A 246 -8.22 -9.98 24.09
N GLN A 247 -9.37 -9.82 24.73
CA GLN A 247 -10.39 -10.87 24.80
C GLN A 247 -11.04 -11.06 23.43
N ASP A 248 -11.47 -9.98 22.75
CA ASP A 248 -12.05 -10.07 21.42
C ASP A 248 -11.11 -10.79 20.44
N LEU A 249 -9.81 -10.47 20.51
CA LEU A 249 -8.83 -11.13 19.67
C LEU A 249 -8.73 -12.63 19.98
N ARG A 250 -8.67 -13.04 21.27
CA ARG A 250 -8.67 -14.46 21.65
C ARG A 250 -9.90 -15.19 21.14
N ASP A 251 -11.07 -14.58 21.30
CA ASP A 251 -12.34 -15.15 20.88
C ASP A 251 -12.39 -15.33 19.35
N LEU A 252 -11.92 -14.34 18.57
CA LEU A 252 -11.79 -14.46 17.12
C LEU A 252 -10.84 -15.60 16.72
N LEU A 253 -9.64 -15.64 17.29
CA LEU A 253 -8.65 -16.66 16.96
C LEU A 253 -9.16 -18.08 17.21
N SER A 254 -9.81 -18.30 18.38
CA SER A 254 -10.33 -19.62 18.77
C SER A 254 -11.58 -20.03 18.00
N ARG A 255 -12.43 -19.07 17.61
CA ARG A 255 -13.67 -19.31 16.88
C ARG A 255 -13.43 -19.60 15.40
N LEU A 256 -12.50 -18.92 14.79
CA LEU A 256 -12.28 -18.96 13.34
C LEU A 256 -11.38 -20.12 12.90
N VAL A 257 -10.49 -20.61 13.78
CA VAL A 257 -9.62 -21.76 13.52
C VAL A 257 -9.71 -22.72 14.70
N VAL A 258 -10.29 -23.90 14.46
CA VAL A 258 -10.51 -24.95 15.45
C VAL A 258 -9.70 -26.18 15.07
N ASP A 259 -8.93 -26.73 16.00
CA ASP A 259 -8.06 -27.90 15.77
C ASP A 259 -7.18 -27.76 14.52
N ASN A 260 -6.61 -26.57 14.33
CA ASN A 260 -5.80 -26.19 13.16
C ASN A 260 -6.52 -26.35 11.82
N LYS A 261 -7.85 -26.18 11.81
CA LYS A 261 -8.68 -26.18 10.61
C LYS A 261 -9.50 -24.90 10.55
N PRO A 262 -9.65 -24.30 9.36
CA PRO A 262 -10.46 -23.10 9.20
C PRO A 262 -11.94 -23.46 9.30
N THR A 263 -12.71 -22.60 9.94
CA THR A 263 -14.18 -22.66 9.85
C THR A 263 -14.66 -22.07 8.52
N GLN A 264 -15.92 -22.32 8.16
CA GLN A 264 -16.50 -21.73 6.94
C GLN A 264 -16.47 -20.20 7.00
N GLU A 265 -16.74 -19.61 8.17
CA GLU A 265 -16.68 -18.15 8.37
C GLU A 265 -15.28 -17.58 8.09
N TYR A 266 -14.21 -18.27 8.48
CA TYR A 266 -12.83 -17.91 8.15
C TYR A 266 -12.60 -17.95 6.64
N ILE A 267 -13.02 -19.05 5.99
CA ILE A 267 -12.85 -19.27 4.54
C ILE A 267 -13.55 -18.17 3.75
N ASP A 268 -14.81 -17.89 4.08
CA ASP A 268 -15.61 -16.86 3.41
C ASP A 268 -14.96 -15.47 3.54
N MET A 269 -14.45 -15.14 4.72
CA MET A 269 -13.75 -13.87 4.95
C MET A 269 -12.46 -13.76 4.11
N VAL A 270 -11.64 -14.81 4.05
CA VAL A 270 -10.41 -14.79 3.25
C VAL A 270 -10.70 -14.58 1.77
N TYR A 271 -11.76 -15.21 1.26
CA TYR A 271 -12.17 -15.00 -0.14
C TYR A 271 -12.75 -13.61 -0.37
N ALA A 272 -13.56 -13.07 0.54
CA ALA A 272 -14.06 -11.70 0.45
C ALA A 272 -12.91 -10.66 0.48
N GLN A 273 -11.94 -10.87 1.34
CA GLN A 273 -10.73 -10.05 1.42
C GLN A 273 -9.90 -10.14 0.11
N ARG A 274 -9.78 -11.31 -0.47
CA ARG A 274 -9.09 -11.52 -1.74
C ARG A 274 -9.83 -10.81 -2.88
N GLU A 275 -11.14 -10.91 -2.95
CA GLU A 275 -11.96 -10.20 -3.95
C GLU A 275 -11.78 -8.69 -3.82
N TRP A 276 -11.87 -8.17 -2.59
CA TRP A 276 -11.62 -6.75 -2.34
C TRP A 276 -10.21 -6.32 -2.79
N LEU A 277 -9.19 -7.13 -2.50
CA LEU A 277 -7.82 -6.83 -2.92
C LEU A 277 -7.70 -6.71 -4.45
N LEU A 278 -8.31 -7.65 -5.18
CA LEU A 278 -8.27 -7.67 -6.65
C LEU A 278 -9.08 -6.53 -7.28
N THR A 279 -10.15 -6.09 -6.65
CA THR A 279 -11.05 -5.04 -7.18
C THR A 279 -10.76 -3.64 -6.67
N CYS A 280 -10.00 -3.52 -5.57
CA CYS A 280 -9.74 -2.23 -4.92
C CYS A 280 -8.28 -2.00 -4.55
N GLY A 281 -7.50 -3.04 -4.30
CA GLY A 281 -6.23 -2.93 -3.60
C GLY A 281 -4.97 -3.23 -4.43
N THR A 282 -5.09 -3.51 -5.74
CA THR A 282 -3.89 -3.66 -6.59
C THR A 282 -3.40 -2.31 -7.10
N THR A 283 -2.11 -2.22 -7.40
CA THR A 283 -1.50 -1.01 -7.97
C THR A 283 -2.19 -0.58 -9.26
N LYS A 284 -2.51 -1.56 -10.12
CA LYS A 284 -3.22 -1.36 -11.37
C LYS A 284 -4.61 -0.77 -11.17
N VAL A 285 -5.41 -1.34 -10.27
CA VAL A 285 -6.77 -0.84 -9.98
C VAL A 285 -6.72 0.57 -9.38
N ARG A 286 -5.75 0.86 -8.51
CA ARG A 286 -5.56 2.22 -7.98
C ARG A 286 -5.24 3.22 -9.09
N ALA A 287 -4.38 2.86 -10.04
CA ALA A 287 -4.07 3.70 -11.19
C ALA A 287 -5.28 3.92 -12.11
N ILE A 288 -6.07 2.87 -12.38
CA ILE A 288 -7.30 3.00 -13.18
C ILE A 288 -8.26 3.99 -12.52
N LYS A 289 -8.53 3.86 -11.21
CA LYS A 289 -9.41 4.78 -10.47
C LYS A 289 -8.89 6.23 -10.49
N LEU A 290 -7.58 6.41 -10.37
CA LEU A 290 -6.97 7.72 -10.49
C LEU A 290 -7.21 8.32 -11.90
N ILE A 291 -7.00 7.54 -12.94
CA ILE A 291 -7.21 7.96 -14.34
C ILE A 291 -8.69 8.30 -14.62
N GLU A 292 -9.62 7.54 -14.06
CA GLU A 292 -11.06 7.82 -14.15
C GLU A 292 -11.40 9.20 -13.56
N VAL A 293 -10.92 9.50 -12.34
CA VAL A 293 -11.11 10.81 -11.71
C VAL A 293 -10.50 11.93 -12.56
N LEU A 294 -9.29 11.75 -13.07
CA LEU A 294 -8.65 12.75 -13.94
C LEU A 294 -9.47 13.04 -15.19
N ASN A 295 -10.10 12.04 -15.79
CA ASN A 295 -10.94 12.21 -16.97
C ASN A 295 -12.25 12.94 -16.65
N GLU A 296 -12.89 12.64 -15.51
CA GLU A 296 -14.15 13.27 -15.08
C GLU A 296 -13.99 14.76 -14.74
N GLN A 297 -12.86 15.15 -14.18
CA GLN A 297 -12.63 16.54 -13.75
C GLN A 297 -12.36 17.52 -14.91
N VAL A 298 -12.23 17.06 -16.12
CA VAL A 298 -11.93 17.87 -17.30
C VAL A 298 -13.09 17.85 -18.30
N SER A 299 -14.13 17.09 -18.04
CA SER A 299 -15.37 17.05 -18.82
C SER A 299 -16.31 18.16 -18.39
#